data_c176c9ab7076b6e7ec3d37956dc7adca
#
_entry.id   c176c9ab7076b6e7ec3d37956dc7adca
#
_cell.length_a   1.000
_cell.length_b   1.000
_cell.length_c   1.000
_cell.angle_alpha   90.00
_cell.angle_beta   90.00
_cell.angle_gamma   90.00
#
_symmetry.space_group_name_H-M   'P 1'
#
loop_
_entity.id
_entity.type
_entity.pdbx_description
1 polymer ?
#
loop_
_entity_poly.entity_id
_entity_poly.type
_entity_poly.pdbx_seq_one_letter_code
_entity_poly.pdbx_strand_id
1 'polypeptide(L)'
;AKLLRLCSLESYLEEHVKAGEGQVLLVHTQEGLPEGFSCSADAVVVSHPYSYGDFRATFLDLPAGAAILEVRREKMFEAFLASYDLAQFARRSSAVLGNPVIITNADMRLLATAGEFPADAPDVQEVLSCGYVSEGVNSELEADGMIEAVRHARHSLLSGTSRYGRHWVTSIIYYHHLEMGRYDVMEAERPITGFDLELVDYAGQLAGIMIDRLGAAGERVGFGSSVLEDLVAGSFANEPTMRAQLALTGLPLDVSYAMMAVIGQRGAGKDYYGRVGGIVARAFRDCLWCARENCLVVL
;
A
#
# COMPACT_ATOMS: atom_id res chain seq x y z
N ALA A 1 15.91 -22.01 -19.34
CA ALA A 1 16.48 -21.27 -18.21
C ALA A 1 17.96 -21.59 -18.11
N LYS A 2 18.84 -20.57 -17.97
CA LYS A 2 20.28 -20.83 -17.71
C LYS A 2 20.45 -21.13 -16.22
N LEU A 3 21.26 -22.13 -15.89
CA LEU A 3 21.62 -22.44 -14.51
C LEU A 3 22.70 -21.47 -14.01
N LEU A 4 22.53 -20.97 -12.77
CA LEU A 4 23.53 -20.11 -12.14
C LEU A 4 24.51 -20.96 -11.34
N ARG A 5 25.81 -20.70 -11.49
CA ARG A 5 26.88 -21.28 -10.70
C ARG A 5 27.67 -20.18 -10.01
N LEU A 6 27.83 -20.30 -8.71
CA LEU A 6 28.56 -19.32 -7.90
C LEU A 6 30.00 -19.76 -7.68
N CYS A 7 30.96 -18.84 -7.79
CA CYS A 7 32.35 -19.03 -7.39
C CYS A 7 32.94 -17.75 -6.80
N SER A 8 34.02 -17.85 -6.01
CA SER A 8 34.80 -16.70 -5.60
C SER A 8 35.66 -16.19 -6.76
N LEU A 9 36.08 -14.92 -6.72
CA LEU A 9 37.03 -14.37 -7.68
C LEU A 9 38.38 -15.14 -7.65
N GLU A 10 38.83 -15.53 -6.46
CA GLU A 10 40.03 -16.34 -6.27
C GLU A 10 39.94 -17.65 -7.03
N SER A 11 38.87 -18.44 -6.78
CA SER A 11 38.66 -19.72 -7.52
C SER A 11 38.49 -19.49 -9.02
N TYR A 12 37.86 -18.39 -9.45
CA TYR A 12 37.72 -18.08 -10.87
C TYR A 12 39.06 -17.86 -11.55
N LEU A 13 39.99 -17.15 -10.88
CA LEU A 13 41.31 -16.82 -11.42
C LEU A 13 42.25 -18.00 -11.35
N GLU A 14 42.29 -18.72 -10.23
CA GLU A 14 43.25 -19.81 -9.98
C GLU A 14 42.85 -21.11 -10.66
N GLU A 15 41.59 -21.51 -10.54
CA GLU A 15 41.06 -22.77 -11.03
C GLU A 15 40.54 -22.67 -12.48
N HIS A 16 40.56 -21.48 -13.09
CA HIS A 16 40.05 -21.23 -14.43
C HIS A 16 38.60 -21.77 -14.61
N VAL A 17 37.77 -21.56 -13.61
CA VAL A 17 36.38 -22.01 -13.61
C VAL A 17 35.64 -21.46 -14.82
N LYS A 18 35.06 -22.37 -15.62
CA LYS A 18 34.26 -22.00 -16.80
C LYS A 18 32.80 -22.34 -16.58
N ALA A 19 31.93 -21.54 -17.20
CA ALA A 19 30.53 -21.90 -17.30
C ALA A 19 30.37 -23.16 -18.14
N GLY A 20 29.59 -24.13 -17.66
CA GLY A 20 29.13 -25.23 -18.47
C GLY A 20 28.10 -24.81 -19.50
N GLU A 21 27.73 -25.71 -20.41
CA GLU A 21 26.68 -25.42 -21.40
C GLU A 21 25.36 -25.07 -20.69
N GLY A 22 24.79 -23.92 -21.04
CA GLY A 22 23.56 -23.42 -20.40
C GLY A 22 23.74 -22.87 -18.99
N GLN A 23 24.98 -22.60 -18.54
CA GLN A 23 25.28 -22.00 -17.25
C GLN A 23 25.74 -20.55 -17.38
N VAL A 24 25.52 -19.77 -16.33
CA VAL A 24 26.13 -18.46 -16.11
C VAL A 24 26.88 -18.49 -14.78
N LEU A 25 28.13 -18.02 -14.79
CA LEU A 25 28.92 -17.90 -13.57
C LEU A 25 28.61 -16.58 -12.88
N LEU A 26 28.36 -16.63 -11.57
CA LEU A 26 28.39 -15.48 -10.69
C LEU A 26 29.71 -15.50 -9.91
N VAL A 27 30.58 -14.55 -10.23
CA VAL A 27 31.90 -14.43 -9.61
C VAL A 27 31.83 -13.37 -8.53
N HIS A 28 31.95 -13.80 -7.27
CA HIS A 28 31.90 -12.92 -6.12
C HIS A 28 33.29 -12.35 -5.78
N THR A 29 33.35 -11.07 -5.49
CA THR A 29 34.52 -10.37 -4.90
C THR A 29 34.13 -9.42 -3.80
N GLN A 30 34.93 -9.37 -2.73
CA GLN A 30 34.78 -8.38 -1.64
C GLN A 30 35.57 -7.10 -1.93
N GLU A 31 36.73 -7.26 -2.55
CA GLU A 31 37.62 -6.20 -2.96
C GLU A 31 37.37 -5.87 -4.44
N GLY A 32 37.65 -4.70 -4.88
CA GLY A 32 37.46 -4.34 -6.28
C GLY A 32 38.10 -5.34 -7.27
N LEU A 33 37.80 -5.21 -8.54
CA LEU A 33 38.37 -6.06 -9.57
C LEU A 33 39.86 -5.72 -9.79
N PRO A 34 40.74 -6.71 -10.01
CA PRO A 34 42.09 -6.47 -10.40
C PRO A 34 42.21 -5.61 -11.66
N GLU A 35 43.26 -4.79 -11.75
CA GLU A 35 43.51 -3.96 -12.91
C GLU A 35 43.70 -4.85 -14.18
N GLY A 36 42.96 -4.56 -15.22
CA GLY A 36 42.96 -5.36 -16.45
C GLY A 36 42.11 -6.66 -16.39
N PHE A 37 41.30 -6.85 -15.34
CA PHE A 37 40.41 -8.02 -15.26
C PHE A 37 39.41 -8.04 -16.42
N SER A 38 39.30 -9.22 -17.04
CA SER A 38 38.31 -9.51 -18.07
C SER A 38 37.63 -10.85 -17.76
N CYS A 39 36.32 -10.88 -17.73
CA CYS A 39 35.57 -12.11 -17.55
C CYS A 39 35.05 -12.66 -18.88
N SER A 40 34.71 -13.97 -18.88
CA SER A 40 34.07 -14.60 -20.05
C SER A 40 32.66 -14.03 -20.27
N ALA A 41 32.14 -14.16 -21.49
CA ALA A 41 30.80 -13.66 -21.86
C ALA A 41 29.65 -14.29 -21.03
N ASP A 42 29.89 -15.46 -20.41
CA ASP A 42 28.94 -16.15 -19.55
C ASP A 42 29.23 -15.98 -18.04
N ALA A 43 30.01 -14.95 -17.68
CA ALA A 43 30.30 -14.63 -16.28
C ALA A 43 29.81 -13.22 -15.92
N VAL A 44 29.23 -13.10 -14.74
CA VAL A 44 28.82 -11.83 -14.14
C VAL A 44 29.58 -11.65 -12.85
N VAL A 45 30.26 -10.53 -12.68
CA VAL A 45 30.97 -10.24 -11.46
C VAL A 45 30.09 -9.44 -10.51
N VAL A 46 30.04 -9.90 -9.27
CA VAL A 46 29.27 -9.26 -8.20
C VAL A 46 30.25 -8.82 -7.11
N SER A 47 30.43 -7.50 -6.97
CA SER A 47 31.18 -6.92 -5.85
C SER A 47 30.24 -6.74 -4.66
N HIS A 48 30.59 -7.35 -3.53
CA HIS A 48 29.75 -7.29 -2.34
C HIS A 48 30.62 -7.30 -1.08
N PRO A 49 30.33 -6.47 -0.07
CA PRO A 49 31.20 -6.29 1.11
C PRO A 49 31.27 -7.49 2.06
N TYR A 50 30.36 -8.44 1.95
CA TYR A 50 30.34 -9.64 2.79
C TYR A 50 31.29 -10.71 2.29
N SER A 51 31.67 -11.65 3.18
CA SER A 51 32.48 -12.79 2.80
C SER A 51 31.84 -13.66 1.72
N TYR A 52 32.64 -14.40 0.95
CA TYR A 52 32.10 -15.35 -0.02
C TYR A 52 31.18 -16.37 0.64
N GLY A 53 31.50 -16.80 1.87
CA GLY A 53 30.67 -17.74 2.63
C GLY A 53 29.29 -17.20 2.91
N ASP A 54 29.22 -15.95 3.39
CA ASP A 54 27.94 -15.27 3.70
C ASP A 54 27.14 -15.00 2.42
N PHE A 55 27.81 -14.52 1.37
CA PHE A 55 27.18 -14.29 0.07
C PHE A 55 26.64 -15.60 -0.52
N ARG A 56 27.42 -16.70 -0.44
CA ARG A 56 27.00 -18.03 -0.90
C ARG A 56 25.79 -18.55 -0.13
N ALA A 57 25.78 -18.40 1.20
CA ALA A 57 24.63 -18.79 2.02
C ALA A 57 23.37 -18.03 1.59
N THR A 58 23.45 -16.70 1.50
CA THR A 58 22.36 -15.85 1.02
C THR A 58 21.90 -16.26 -0.38
N PHE A 59 22.84 -16.52 -1.29
CA PHE A 59 22.51 -16.92 -2.67
C PHE A 59 21.81 -18.28 -2.74
N LEU A 60 22.18 -19.25 -1.90
CA LEU A 60 21.53 -20.56 -1.85
C LEU A 60 20.11 -20.48 -1.24
N ASP A 61 19.85 -19.49 -0.40
CA ASP A 61 18.53 -19.26 0.18
C ASP A 61 17.57 -18.55 -0.79
N LEU A 62 18.09 -17.82 -1.81
CA LEU A 62 17.26 -17.13 -2.80
C LEU A 62 16.25 -18.04 -3.53
N PRO A 63 16.62 -19.23 -4.03
CA PRO A 63 15.66 -20.13 -4.66
C PRO A 63 14.57 -20.61 -3.72
N ALA A 64 14.92 -20.89 -2.46
CA ALA A 64 13.94 -21.27 -1.44
C ALA A 64 13.02 -20.09 -1.11
N GLY A 65 13.55 -18.89 -0.96
CA GLY A 65 12.78 -17.66 -0.76
C GLY A 65 11.83 -17.36 -1.91
N ALA A 66 12.28 -17.50 -3.16
CA ALA A 66 11.44 -17.33 -4.35
C ALA A 66 10.30 -18.38 -4.40
N ALA A 67 10.58 -19.63 -4.07
CA ALA A 67 9.54 -20.67 -4.00
C ALA A 67 8.51 -20.38 -2.89
N ILE A 68 8.96 -19.88 -1.74
CA ILE A 68 8.08 -19.46 -0.66
C ILE A 68 7.22 -18.26 -1.10
N LEU A 69 7.81 -17.30 -1.80
CA LEU A 69 7.07 -16.15 -2.34
C LEU A 69 5.95 -16.60 -3.29
N GLU A 70 6.23 -17.50 -4.22
CA GLU A 70 5.20 -18.00 -5.14
C GLU A 70 4.04 -18.67 -4.39
N VAL A 71 4.33 -19.53 -3.42
CA VAL A 71 3.30 -20.15 -2.57
C VAL A 71 2.50 -19.10 -1.80
N ARG A 72 3.15 -18.04 -1.29
CA ARG A 72 2.46 -16.96 -0.59
C ARG A 72 1.64 -16.08 -1.53
N ARG A 73 2.09 -15.87 -2.77
CA ARG A 73 1.31 -15.17 -3.81
C ARG A 73 0.05 -15.95 -4.17
N GLU A 74 0.16 -17.27 -4.33
CA GLU A 74 -1.00 -18.13 -4.54
C GLU A 74 -2.01 -18.02 -3.38
N LYS A 75 -1.55 -18.14 -2.13
CA LYS A 75 -2.39 -17.94 -0.95
C LYS A 75 -3.01 -16.53 -0.89
N MET A 76 -2.28 -15.50 -1.29
CA MET A 76 -2.80 -14.13 -1.37
C MET A 76 -3.91 -14.02 -2.41
N PHE A 77 -3.74 -14.66 -3.56
CA PHE A 77 -4.76 -14.72 -4.60
C PHE A 77 -6.00 -15.51 -4.15
N GLU A 78 -5.81 -16.65 -3.48
CA GLU A 78 -6.90 -17.40 -2.84
C GLU A 78 -7.64 -16.54 -1.81
N ALA A 79 -6.89 -15.79 -0.99
CA ALA A 79 -7.46 -14.85 -0.03
C ALA A 79 -8.34 -13.80 -0.71
N PHE A 80 -7.89 -13.26 -1.85
CA PHE A 80 -8.68 -12.32 -2.67
C PHE A 80 -9.96 -12.98 -3.23
N LEU A 81 -9.84 -14.15 -3.86
CA LEU A 81 -10.98 -14.85 -4.44
C LEU A 81 -12.04 -15.25 -3.40
N ALA A 82 -11.59 -15.60 -2.20
CA ALA A 82 -12.47 -16.00 -1.09
C ALA A 82 -13.08 -14.81 -0.32
N SER A 83 -12.73 -13.56 -0.70
CA SER A 83 -13.20 -12.35 -0.02
C SER A 83 -14.27 -11.65 -0.85
N TYR A 84 -15.38 -11.32 -0.23
CA TYR A 84 -16.47 -10.55 -0.87
C TYR A 84 -16.41 -9.05 -0.52
N ASP A 85 -15.61 -8.67 0.49
CA ASP A 85 -15.38 -7.29 0.89
C ASP A 85 -13.91 -7.05 1.27
N LEU A 86 -13.54 -5.77 1.35
CA LEU A 86 -12.17 -5.36 1.64
C LEU A 86 -11.74 -5.72 3.08
N ALA A 87 -12.66 -5.75 4.03
CA ALA A 87 -12.37 -6.12 5.41
C ALA A 87 -12.00 -7.61 5.53
N GLN A 88 -12.67 -8.47 4.78
CA GLN A 88 -12.29 -9.89 4.70
C GLN A 88 -10.96 -10.08 4.00
N PHE A 89 -10.72 -9.34 2.91
CA PHE A 89 -9.44 -9.38 2.22
C PHE A 89 -8.31 -8.93 3.16
N ALA A 90 -8.48 -7.83 3.88
CA ALA A 90 -7.51 -7.36 4.86
C ALA A 90 -7.19 -8.44 5.91
N ARG A 91 -8.20 -9.11 6.47
CA ARG A 91 -7.97 -10.19 7.46
C ARG A 91 -7.20 -11.36 6.88
N ARG A 92 -7.55 -11.81 5.66
CA ARG A 92 -6.89 -12.95 5.01
C ARG A 92 -5.47 -12.60 4.55
N SER A 93 -5.28 -11.40 4.01
CA SER A 93 -3.97 -10.93 3.57
C SER A 93 -3.02 -10.68 4.75
N SER A 94 -3.51 -10.13 5.87
CA SER A 94 -2.74 -10.03 7.13
C SER A 94 -2.26 -11.40 7.60
N ALA A 95 -3.11 -12.43 7.56
CA ALA A 95 -2.70 -13.79 7.91
C ALA A 95 -1.63 -14.37 6.96
N VAL A 96 -1.69 -14.06 5.66
CA VAL A 96 -0.65 -14.47 4.69
C VAL A 96 0.64 -13.70 4.91
N LEU A 97 0.55 -12.40 5.21
CA LEU A 97 1.70 -11.54 5.49
C LEU A 97 2.34 -11.83 6.85
N GLY A 98 1.55 -12.30 7.83
CA GLY A 98 1.97 -12.50 9.22
C GLY A 98 2.28 -11.19 9.94
N ASN A 99 1.62 -10.10 9.54
CA ASN A 99 1.76 -8.77 10.11
C ASN A 99 0.46 -7.98 9.92
N PRO A 100 0.16 -7.00 10.78
CA PRO A 100 -1.05 -6.19 10.65
C PRO A 100 -1.03 -5.27 9.44
N VAL A 101 -2.22 -5.01 8.91
CA VAL A 101 -2.46 -4.31 7.65
C VAL A 101 -3.44 -3.17 7.85
N ILE A 102 -3.15 -2.04 7.22
CA ILE A 102 -4.06 -0.90 7.06
C ILE A 102 -4.26 -0.64 5.57
N ILE A 103 -5.50 -0.46 5.15
CA ILE A 103 -5.86 -0.07 3.79
C ILE A 103 -6.62 1.24 3.86
N THR A 104 -6.12 2.28 3.20
CA THR A 104 -6.76 3.59 3.11
C THR A 104 -7.11 3.91 1.66
N ASN A 105 -8.07 4.83 1.46
CA ASN A 105 -8.30 5.42 0.15
C ASN A 105 -7.33 6.59 -0.11
N ALA A 106 -7.43 7.21 -1.29
CA ALA A 106 -6.61 8.38 -1.67
C ALA A 106 -6.79 9.58 -0.72
N ASP A 107 -7.94 9.72 -0.09
CA ASP A 107 -8.24 10.77 0.91
C ASP A 107 -7.82 10.38 2.33
N MET A 108 -6.95 9.39 2.48
CA MET A 108 -6.44 8.88 3.77
C MET A 108 -7.52 8.34 4.72
N ARG A 109 -8.67 7.93 4.21
CA ARG A 109 -9.71 7.26 5.01
C ARG A 109 -9.42 5.78 5.13
N LEU A 110 -9.61 5.24 6.32
CA LEU A 110 -9.50 3.83 6.59
C LEU A 110 -10.64 3.07 5.87
N LEU A 111 -10.26 2.23 4.91
CA LEU A 111 -11.17 1.33 4.21
C LEU A 111 -11.28 -0.03 4.91
N ALA A 112 -10.14 -0.55 5.34
CA ALA A 112 -10.07 -1.81 6.07
C ALA A 112 -8.79 -1.90 6.91
N THR A 113 -8.83 -2.75 7.93
CA THR A 113 -7.68 -3.06 8.77
C THR A 113 -7.79 -4.48 9.30
N ALA A 114 -6.66 -5.10 9.60
CA ALA A 114 -6.59 -6.43 10.20
C ALA A 114 -5.25 -6.68 10.89
N GLY A 115 -5.23 -7.63 11.81
CA GLY A 115 -4.09 -7.96 12.66
C GLY A 115 -4.09 -7.15 13.96
N GLU A 116 -3.15 -7.47 14.84
CA GLU A 116 -3.03 -6.80 16.13
C GLU A 116 -1.99 -5.68 16.04
N PHE A 117 -2.44 -4.46 16.27
CA PHE A 117 -1.56 -3.29 16.31
C PHE A 117 -1.11 -3.01 17.74
N PRO A 118 0.19 -2.75 17.94
CA PRO A 118 0.72 -2.44 19.26
C PRO A 118 0.07 -1.20 19.88
N ALA A 119 -0.24 -1.30 21.18
CA ALA A 119 -0.84 -0.19 21.91
C ALA A 119 0.09 1.01 22.11
N ASP A 120 1.40 0.81 21.95
CA ASP A 120 2.44 1.82 22.05
C ASP A 120 2.67 2.60 20.74
N ALA A 121 1.80 2.45 19.74
CA ALA A 121 1.80 3.20 18.49
C ALA A 121 0.60 4.18 18.44
N PRO A 122 0.69 5.37 19.06
CA PRO A 122 -0.44 6.28 19.24
C PRO A 122 -1.09 6.73 17.92
N ASP A 123 -0.30 7.00 16.88
CA ASP A 123 -0.82 7.41 15.56
C ASP A 123 -1.69 6.33 14.95
N VAL A 124 -1.28 5.07 15.10
CA VAL A 124 -2.05 3.92 14.61
C VAL A 124 -3.35 3.79 15.38
N GLN A 125 -3.28 3.92 16.72
CA GLN A 125 -4.48 3.89 17.56
C GLN A 125 -5.43 5.05 17.23
N GLU A 126 -4.89 6.22 16.89
CA GLU A 126 -5.68 7.35 16.39
C GLU A 126 -6.38 6.98 15.07
N VAL A 127 -5.67 6.47 14.07
CA VAL A 127 -6.25 6.04 12.78
C VAL A 127 -7.34 4.99 12.99
N LEU A 128 -7.10 4.00 13.83
CA LEU A 128 -8.08 2.95 14.13
C LEU A 128 -9.34 3.48 14.82
N SER A 129 -9.19 4.47 15.70
CA SER A 129 -10.31 5.08 16.43
C SER A 129 -11.09 6.10 15.59
N CYS A 130 -10.39 6.89 14.78
CA CYS A 130 -10.95 7.97 13.99
C CYS A 130 -11.48 7.51 12.64
N GLY A 131 -10.89 6.46 12.08
CA GLY A 131 -11.21 5.94 10.75
C GLY A 131 -10.57 6.73 9.60
N TYR A 132 -9.54 7.52 9.86
CA TYR A 132 -8.75 8.20 8.85
C TYR A 132 -7.37 8.57 9.40
N VAL A 133 -6.40 8.82 8.50
CA VAL A 133 -5.08 9.35 8.86
C VAL A 133 -5.20 10.86 9.03
N SER A 134 -4.87 11.38 10.21
CA SER A 134 -4.95 12.83 10.47
C SER A 134 -3.96 13.60 9.60
N GLU A 135 -4.24 14.87 9.34
CA GLU A 135 -3.38 15.74 8.55
C GLU A 135 -1.97 15.87 9.16
N GLY A 136 -1.87 15.87 10.49
CA GLY A 136 -0.59 15.88 11.19
C GLY A 136 0.25 14.64 10.89
N VAL A 137 -0.34 13.45 11.01
CA VAL A 137 0.35 12.18 10.70
C VAL A 137 0.71 12.11 9.21
N ASN A 138 -0.21 12.52 8.32
CA ASN A 138 0.06 12.51 6.88
C ASN A 138 1.19 13.47 6.52
N SER A 139 1.21 14.69 7.08
CA SER A 139 2.28 15.67 6.84
C SER A 139 3.64 15.17 7.32
N GLU A 140 3.69 14.45 8.43
CA GLU A 140 4.93 13.82 8.90
C GLU A 140 5.40 12.71 7.96
N LEU A 141 4.50 11.86 7.46
CA LEU A 141 4.82 10.81 6.48
C LEU A 141 5.28 11.41 5.14
N GLU A 142 4.73 12.54 4.73
CA GLU A 142 5.16 13.28 3.55
C GLU A 142 6.52 13.94 3.76
N ALA A 143 6.76 14.53 4.95
CA ALA A 143 8.04 15.16 5.29
C ALA A 143 9.21 14.15 5.32
N ASP A 144 8.95 12.90 5.70
CA ASP A 144 9.94 11.81 5.62
C ASP A 144 10.28 11.43 4.16
N GLY A 145 9.52 11.92 3.18
CA GLY A 145 9.73 11.67 1.75
C GLY A 145 9.45 10.25 1.30
N MET A 146 9.03 9.38 2.20
CA MET A 146 8.78 7.96 1.91
C MET A 146 7.65 7.76 0.91
N ILE A 147 6.55 8.47 1.08
CA ILE A 147 5.38 8.34 0.21
C ILE A 147 5.72 8.75 -1.22
N GLU A 148 6.47 9.85 -1.39
CA GLU A 148 6.92 10.30 -2.70
C GLU A 148 7.93 9.31 -3.32
N ALA A 149 8.81 8.72 -2.51
CA ALA A 149 9.72 7.68 -2.96
C ALA A 149 8.97 6.43 -3.46
N VAL A 150 7.91 5.98 -2.77
CA VAL A 150 7.07 4.86 -3.21
C VAL A 150 6.33 5.20 -4.50
N ARG A 151 5.77 6.41 -4.62
CA ARG A 151 5.13 6.89 -5.86
C ARG A 151 6.09 6.89 -7.04
N HIS A 152 7.31 7.37 -6.82
CA HIS A 152 8.35 7.42 -7.86
C HIS A 152 8.85 6.02 -8.25
N ALA A 153 9.10 5.17 -7.27
CA ALA A 153 9.57 3.81 -7.49
C ALA A 153 8.53 2.91 -8.15
N ARG A 154 7.24 3.20 -7.96
CA ARG A 154 6.12 2.37 -8.43
C ARG A 154 6.11 0.97 -7.83
N HIS A 155 6.75 0.77 -6.70
CA HIS A 155 6.73 -0.46 -5.90
C HIS A 155 6.86 -0.11 -4.43
N SER A 156 6.52 -1.06 -3.56
CA SER A 156 6.59 -0.89 -2.11
C SER A 156 8.02 -0.67 -1.63
N LEU A 157 8.15 0.14 -0.60
CA LEU A 157 9.40 0.38 0.08
C LEU A 157 9.23 0.11 1.58
N LEU A 158 10.32 -0.35 2.20
CA LEU A 158 10.45 -0.43 3.64
C LEU A 158 10.84 0.94 4.18
N SER A 159 10.20 1.41 5.25
CA SER A 159 10.58 2.67 5.89
C SER A 159 12.04 2.66 6.33
N GLY A 160 12.78 3.67 5.94
CA GLY A 160 14.19 3.83 6.34
C GLY A 160 14.35 4.14 7.82
N THR A 161 13.36 4.82 8.42
CA THR A 161 13.31 5.18 9.84
C THR A 161 12.30 4.30 10.55
N SER A 162 12.73 3.68 11.64
CA SER A 162 11.82 2.92 12.51
C SER A 162 10.95 3.91 13.30
N ARG A 163 9.65 3.74 13.20
CA ARG A 163 8.67 4.47 14.00
C ARG A 163 8.21 3.58 15.14
N TYR A 164 8.35 4.03 16.38
CA TYR A 164 8.09 3.20 17.57
C TYR A 164 8.89 1.89 17.59
N GLY A 165 10.14 1.92 17.07
CA GLY A 165 10.99 0.73 16.98
C GLY A 165 10.55 -0.30 15.92
N ARG A 166 9.64 0.06 15.01
CA ARG A 166 9.07 -0.83 13.99
C ARG A 166 9.16 -0.21 12.61
N HIS A 167 9.35 -1.05 11.62
CA HIS A 167 9.33 -0.64 10.22
C HIS A 167 7.92 -0.78 9.62
N TRP A 168 7.71 -0.05 8.54
CA TRP A 168 6.51 -0.10 7.74
C TRP A 168 6.86 -0.40 6.30
N VAL A 169 5.99 -1.12 5.63
CA VAL A 169 5.99 -1.23 4.18
C VAL A 169 4.75 -0.56 3.65
N THR A 170 4.95 0.37 2.75
CA THR A 170 3.86 1.08 2.07
C THR A 170 3.89 0.72 0.59
N SER A 171 2.74 0.32 0.06
CA SER A 171 2.47 0.24 -1.37
C SER A 171 1.35 1.20 -1.73
N ILE A 172 1.54 1.97 -2.81
CA ILE A 172 0.45 2.78 -3.35
C ILE A 172 -0.45 1.88 -4.20
N ILE A 173 -1.73 1.90 -3.90
CA ILE A 173 -2.74 1.15 -4.65
C ILE A 173 -3.06 1.91 -5.92
N TYR A 174 -2.73 1.31 -7.08
CA TYR A 174 -3.10 1.84 -8.38
C TYR A 174 -4.13 0.95 -9.06
N TYR A 175 -5.10 1.58 -9.71
CA TYR A 175 -6.02 0.90 -10.63
C TYR A 175 -6.21 1.76 -11.88
N HIS A 176 -5.99 1.18 -13.06
CA HIS A 176 -5.96 1.93 -14.33
C HIS A 176 -5.14 3.24 -14.28
N HIS A 177 -3.96 3.19 -13.62
CA HIS A 177 -3.05 4.31 -13.39
C HIS A 177 -3.54 5.40 -12.42
N LEU A 178 -4.73 5.28 -11.87
CA LEU A 178 -5.23 6.16 -10.81
C LEU A 178 -4.77 5.66 -9.45
N GLU A 179 -4.33 6.58 -8.62
CA GLU A 179 -4.03 6.30 -7.21
C GLU A 179 -5.35 6.14 -6.44
N MET A 180 -5.60 4.93 -5.94
CA MET A 180 -6.82 4.59 -5.22
C MET A 180 -6.65 4.64 -3.70
N GLY A 181 -5.41 4.64 -3.22
CA GLY A 181 -5.10 4.64 -1.80
C GLY A 181 -3.75 4.01 -1.47
N ARG A 182 -3.63 3.54 -0.24
CA ARG A 182 -2.42 2.89 0.28
C ARG A 182 -2.73 1.54 0.90
N TYR A 183 -1.77 0.64 0.78
CA TYR A 183 -1.72 -0.63 1.47
C TYR A 183 -0.48 -0.63 2.36
N ASP A 184 -0.69 -0.49 3.65
CA ASP A 184 0.36 -0.34 4.64
C ASP A 184 0.45 -1.59 5.52
N VAL A 185 1.66 -2.08 5.74
CA VAL A 185 1.96 -3.23 6.60
C VAL A 185 2.94 -2.83 7.67
N MET A 186 2.59 -3.05 8.92
CA MET A 186 3.45 -2.74 10.07
C MET A 186 4.23 -3.98 10.50
N GLU A 187 5.53 -3.83 10.73
CA GLU A 187 6.34 -4.87 11.37
C GLU A 187 5.98 -4.98 12.85
N ALA A 188 5.13 -5.94 13.19
CA ALA A 188 4.63 -6.13 14.55
C ALA A 188 4.83 -7.56 15.07
N GLU A 189 4.43 -8.57 14.29
CA GLU A 189 4.47 -9.96 14.71
C GLU A 189 5.75 -10.68 14.25
N ARG A 190 6.26 -10.30 13.09
CA ARG A 190 7.50 -10.85 12.54
C ARG A 190 8.28 -9.83 11.73
N PRO A 191 9.61 -10.00 11.59
CA PRO A 191 10.41 -9.16 10.71
C PRO A 191 9.93 -9.19 9.26
N ILE A 192 10.02 -8.03 8.60
CA ILE A 192 9.72 -7.88 7.18
C ILE A 192 10.98 -8.22 6.37
N THR A 193 10.80 -9.02 5.33
CA THR A 193 11.86 -9.44 4.40
C THR A 193 11.71 -8.81 3.03
N GLY A 194 12.73 -8.86 2.18
CA GLY A 194 12.66 -8.36 0.81
C GLY A 194 11.55 -9.02 -0.02
N PHE A 195 11.23 -10.29 0.22
CA PHE A 195 10.12 -10.98 -0.44
C PHE A 195 8.74 -10.48 0.00
N ASP A 196 8.64 -9.92 1.19
CA ASP A 196 7.38 -9.33 1.66
C ASP A 196 7.03 -8.07 0.90
N LEU A 197 8.00 -7.29 0.42
CA LEU A 197 7.74 -6.11 -0.38
C LEU A 197 6.99 -6.47 -1.67
N GLU A 198 7.46 -7.49 -2.39
CA GLU A 198 6.77 -7.98 -3.59
C GLU A 198 5.36 -8.50 -3.29
N LEU A 199 5.19 -9.16 -2.15
CA LEU A 199 3.89 -9.67 -1.73
C LEU A 199 2.93 -8.53 -1.33
N VAL A 200 3.45 -7.46 -0.72
CA VAL A 200 2.68 -6.24 -0.39
C VAL A 200 2.24 -5.52 -1.66
N ASP A 201 3.12 -5.41 -2.67
CA ASP A 201 2.74 -4.85 -3.97
C ASP A 201 1.63 -5.67 -4.64
N TYR A 202 1.75 -6.99 -4.59
CA TYR A 202 0.72 -7.87 -5.13
C TYR A 202 -0.61 -7.73 -4.38
N ALA A 203 -0.57 -7.65 -3.04
CA ALA A 203 -1.75 -7.39 -2.23
C ALA A 203 -2.37 -6.02 -2.54
N GLY A 204 -1.56 -4.98 -2.74
CA GLY A 204 -2.01 -3.65 -3.15
C GLY A 204 -2.74 -3.67 -4.51
N GLN A 205 -2.21 -4.41 -5.50
CA GLN A 205 -2.87 -4.59 -6.80
C GLN A 205 -4.24 -5.27 -6.65
N LEU A 206 -4.32 -6.34 -5.85
CA LEU A 206 -5.59 -7.04 -5.59
C LEU A 206 -6.57 -6.17 -4.82
N ALA A 207 -6.09 -5.37 -3.86
CA ALA A 207 -6.90 -4.38 -3.16
C ALA A 207 -7.46 -3.32 -4.13
N GLY A 208 -6.67 -2.86 -5.09
CA GLY A 208 -7.10 -1.93 -6.14
C GLY A 208 -8.27 -2.48 -6.97
N ILE A 209 -8.19 -3.74 -7.40
CA ILE A 209 -9.28 -4.43 -8.10
C ILE A 209 -10.54 -4.51 -7.21
N MET A 210 -10.35 -4.77 -5.91
CA MET A 210 -11.46 -4.89 -4.98
C MET A 210 -12.08 -3.52 -4.68
N ILE A 211 -11.27 -2.48 -4.48
CA ILE A 211 -11.74 -1.11 -4.31
C ILE A 211 -12.53 -0.66 -5.54
N ASP A 212 -12.06 -0.94 -6.75
CA ASP A 212 -12.80 -0.64 -7.98
C ASP A 212 -14.14 -1.40 -8.05
N ARG A 213 -14.14 -2.70 -7.81
CA ARG A 213 -15.37 -3.51 -7.78
C ARG A 213 -16.37 -3.04 -6.72
N LEU A 214 -15.86 -2.60 -5.55
CA LEU A 214 -16.63 -2.01 -4.47
C LEU A 214 -16.78 -0.51 -4.65
N GLY A 215 -15.92 0.11 -5.43
CA GLY A 215 -15.67 1.52 -5.66
C GLY A 215 -16.75 2.23 -6.42
N ALA A 216 -17.61 1.49 -7.06
CA ALA A 216 -18.97 1.99 -7.21
C ALA A 216 -19.57 2.44 -5.85
N ALA A 217 -19.05 1.94 -4.72
CA ALA A 217 -19.44 2.41 -3.38
C ALA A 217 -18.44 3.39 -2.72
N GLY A 218 -17.13 3.35 -3.01
CA GLY A 218 -16.09 4.17 -2.33
C GLY A 218 -15.70 5.44 -3.08
N GLU A 219 -15.61 5.43 -4.42
CA GLU A 219 -15.52 6.67 -5.23
C GLU A 219 -16.73 7.58 -5.01
N ARG A 220 -17.88 6.98 -4.70
CA ARG A 220 -19.07 7.74 -4.30
C ARG A 220 -18.83 8.67 -3.12
N VAL A 221 -17.88 8.39 -2.22
CA VAL A 221 -17.70 9.24 -1.03
C VAL A 221 -16.81 10.46 -1.34
N GLY A 222 -15.68 10.33 -2.04
CA GLY A 222 -14.85 11.49 -2.42
C GLY A 222 -15.52 12.34 -3.50
N PHE A 223 -15.97 11.70 -4.59
CA PHE A 223 -16.72 12.38 -5.63
C PHE A 223 -18.07 12.92 -5.10
N GLY A 224 -18.79 12.13 -4.30
CA GLY A 224 -20.02 12.55 -3.68
C GLY A 224 -19.86 13.72 -2.70
N SER A 225 -18.75 13.77 -1.95
CA SER A 225 -18.40 14.96 -1.12
C SER A 225 -18.22 16.21 -1.97
N SER A 226 -17.50 16.12 -3.08
CA SER A 226 -17.29 17.24 -4.00
C SER A 226 -18.60 17.70 -4.63
N VAL A 227 -19.42 16.77 -5.12
CA VAL A 227 -20.74 17.07 -5.67
C VAL A 227 -21.66 17.71 -4.64
N LEU A 228 -21.60 17.22 -3.38
CA LEU A 228 -22.39 17.83 -2.29
C LEU A 228 -21.85 19.20 -1.89
N GLU A 229 -20.53 19.42 -1.91
CA GLU A 229 -19.95 20.75 -1.71
C GLU A 229 -20.43 21.74 -2.76
N ASP A 230 -20.44 21.35 -4.03
CA ASP A 230 -20.92 22.15 -5.14
C ASP A 230 -22.45 22.42 -5.04
N LEU A 231 -23.21 21.41 -4.60
CA LEU A 231 -24.64 21.55 -4.37
C LEU A 231 -24.93 22.58 -3.27
N VAL A 232 -24.22 22.49 -2.15
CA VAL A 232 -24.38 23.42 -1.01
C VAL A 232 -23.87 24.82 -1.34
N ALA A 233 -22.84 24.92 -2.18
CA ALA A 233 -22.29 26.18 -2.64
C ALA A 233 -23.14 26.84 -3.76
N GLY A 234 -24.05 26.09 -4.38
CA GLY A 234 -24.78 26.54 -5.57
C GLY A 234 -23.89 26.76 -6.79
N SER A 235 -22.80 25.98 -6.90
CA SER A 235 -21.73 26.18 -7.90
C SER A 235 -22.07 25.56 -9.27
N PHE A 236 -23.18 24.85 -9.40
CA PHE A 236 -23.57 24.25 -10.69
C PHE A 236 -23.97 25.28 -11.74
N ALA A 237 -23.44 25.11 -12.93
CA ALA A 237 -23.73 26.01 -14.05
C ALA A 237 -25.21 25.97 -14.47
N ASN A 238 -25.86 24.82 -14.33
CA ASN A 238 -27.28 24.61 -14.65
C ASN A 238 -27.80 23.30 -14.03
N GLU A 239 -29.13 23.15 -14.02
CA GLU A 239 -29.81 21.95 -13.50
C GLU A 239 -29.43 20.65 -14.20
N PRO A 240 -29.30 20.57 -15.55
CA PRO A 240 -28.89 19.34 -16.23
C PRO A 240 -27.49 18.87 -15.78
N THR A 241 -26.54 19.77 -15.61
CA THR A 241 -25.20 19.44 -15.12
C THR A 241 -25.25 18.92 -13.69
N MET A 242 -26.01 19.57 -12.82
CA MET A 242 -26.22 19.11 -11.45
C MET A 242 -26.82 17.70 -11.41
N ARG A 243 -27.90 17.46 -12.18
CA ARG A 243 -28.52 16.14 -12.27
C ARG A 243 -27.57 15.06 -12.78
N ALA A 244 -26.76 15.36 -13.80
CA ALA A 244 -25.78 14.45 -14.34
C ALA A 244 -24.71 14.07 -13.29
N GLN A 245 -24.18 15.03 -12.53
CA GLN A 245 -23.21 14.76 -11.49
C GLN A 245 -23.82 14.01 -10.30
N LEU A 246 -25.02 14.37 -9.86
CA LEU A 246 -25.74 13.62 -8.82
C LEU A 246 -26.03 12.18 -9.26
N ALA A 247 -26.39 11.93 -10.51
CA ALA A 247 -26.59 10.58 -11.02
C ALA A 247 -25.32 9.73 -10.91
N LEU A 248 -24.14 10.32 -11.13
CA LEU A 248 -22.85 9.62 -10.98
C LEU A 248 -22.54 9.25 -9.52
N THR A 249 -23.13 9.92 -8.53
CA THR A 249 -23.02 9.52 -7.12
C THR A 249 -23.84 8.25 -6.80
N GLY A 250 -24.72 7.85 -7.69
CA GLY A 250 -25.62 6.70 -7.55
C GLY A 250 -26.85 6.96 -6.69
N LEU A 251 -27.08 8.22 -6.31
CA LEU A 251 -28.34 8.58 -5.65
C LEU A 251 -29.49 8.58 -6.67
N PRO A 252 -30.67 8.05 -6.33
CA PRO A 252 -31.86 8.18 -7.15
C PRO A 252 -32.23 9.66 -7.34
N LEU A 253 -32.59 10.09 -8.55
CA LEU A 253 -32.90 11.51 -8.84
C LEU A 253 -34.39 11.85 -8.75
N ASP A 254 -35.24 10.87 -8.57
CA ASP A 254 -36.70 10.96 -8.56
C ASP A 254 -37.31 10.84 -7.16
N VAL A 255 -36.48 10.97 -6.14
CA VAL A 255 -36.89 10.97 -4.72
C VAL A 255 -36.56 12.29 -4.04
N SER A 256 -37.23 12.54 -2.92
CA SER A 256 -36.92 13.70 -2.07
C SER A 256 -35.83 13.34 -1.07
N TYR A 257 -34.86 14.23 -0.90
CA TYR A 257 -33.77 14.10 0.06
C TYR A 257 -33.95 15.06 1.23
N ALA A 258 -33.47 14.64 2.40
CA ALA A 258 -33.31 15.51 3.55
C ALA A 258 -31.81 15.89 3.70
N MET A 259 -31.55 17.17 3.79
CA MET A 259 -30.21 17.67 4.07
C MET A 259 -30.10 18.00 5.57
N MET A 260 -29.07 17.51 6.22
CA MET A 260 -28.79 17.72 7.64
C MET A 260 -27.44 18.44 7.80
N ALA A 261 -27.40 19.47 8.60
CA ALA A 261 -26.15 20.08 9.04
C ALA A 261 -25.86 19.71 10.49
N VAL A 262 -24.70 19.07 10.72
CA VAL A 262 -24.22 18.77 12.07
C VAL A 262 -23.23 19.85 12.48
N ILE A 263 -23.57 20.63 13.51
CA ILE A 263 -22.76 21.74 14.02
C ILE A 263 -22.12 21.26 15.33
N GLY A 264 -20.80 21.28 15.39
CA GLY A 264 -20.03 20.93 16.58
C GLY A 264 -19.83 22.11 17.54
N GLN A 265 -19.06 21.86 18.59
CA GLN A 265 -18.66 22.91 19.53
C GLN A 265 -17.72 23.93 18.84
N ARG A 266 -17.68 25.17 19.42
CA ARG A 266 -16.75 26.20 18.94
C ARG A 266 -15.31 25.70 18.89
N GLY A 267 -14.66 25.82 17.72
CA GLY A 267 -13.29 25.38 17.50
C GLY A 267 -13.16 23.97 16.94
N ALA A 268 -14.26 23.27 16.66
CA ALA A 268 -14.23 22.02 15.90
C ALA A 268 -13.84 22.36 14.43
N GLY A 269 -12.68 21.90 13.99
CA GLY A 269 -12.19 22.10 12.63
C GLY A 269 -12.69 21.04 11.64
N LYS A 270 -12.24 21.17 10.37
CA LYS A 270 -12.60 20.28 9.27
C LYS A 270 -12.33 18.78 9.62
N ASP A 271 -11.24 18.51 10.33
CA ASP A 271 -10.87 17.16 10.77
C ASP A 271 -11.89 16.52 11.73
N TYR A 272 -12.45 17.32 12.66
CA TYR A 272 -13.52 16.83 13.53
C TYR A 272 -14.73 16.40 12.71
N TYR A 273 -15.14 17.22 11.76
CA TYR A 273 -16.28 16.93 10.90
C TYR A 273 -16.03 15.77 9.94
N GLY A 274 -14.78 15.59 9.48
CA GLY A 274 -14.36 14.43 8.71
C GLY A 274 -14.55 13.12 9.49
N ARG A 275 -14.18 13.12 10.79
CA ARG A 275 -14.40 11.97 11.70
C ARG A 275 -15.88 11.65 11.88
N VAL A 276 -16.68 12.68 12.15
CA VAL A 276 -18.14 12.52 12.31
C VAL A 276 -18.76 12.02 11.01
N GLY A 277 -18.34 12.53 9.85
CA GLY A 277 -18.77 12.07 8.53
C GLY A 277 -18.49 10.59 8.29
N GLY A 278 -17.31 10.12 8.67
CA GLY A 278 -16.98 8.70 8.62
C GLY A 278 -17.87 7.81 9.51
N ILE A 279 -18.31 8.31 10.66
CA ILE A 279 -19.28 7.61 11.52
C ILE A 279 -20.65 7.58 10.85
N VAL A 280 -21.10 8.71 10.31
CA VAL A 280 -22.38 8.83 9.61
C VAL A 280 -22.44 7.90 8.41
N ALA A 281 -21.40 7.88 7.58
CA ALA A 281 -21.32 6.99 6.40
C ALA A 281 -21.38 5.48 6.75
N ARG A 282 -20.92 5.11 7.95
CA ARG A 282 -21.07 3.72 8.45
C ARG A 282 -22.48 3.42 8.94
N ALA A 283 -23.16 4.41 9.46
CA ALA A 283 -24.51 4.24 9.98
C ALA A 283 -25.58 4.29 8.87
N PHE A 284 -25.33 5.08 7.83
CA PHE A 284 -26.25 5.32 6.71
C PHE A 284 -25.57 4.97 5.39
N ARG A 285 -25.94 3.85 4.78
CA ARG A 285 -25.27 3.29 3.58
C ARG A 285 -25.42 4.16 2.31
N ASP A 286 -26.50 4.94 2.22
CA ASP A 286 -26.86 5.66 1.02
C ASP A 286 -26.87 7.19 1.26
N CYS A 287 -25.95 7.71 2.08
CA CYS A 287 -25.80 9.11 2.30
C CYS A 287 -24.55 9.68 1.64
N LEU A 288 -24.63 10.92 1.16
CA LEU A 288 -23.47 11.75 0.84
C LEU A 288 -23.18 12.65 2.04
N TRP A 289 -21.90 13.00 2.22
CA TRP A 289 -21.51 13.97 3.24
C TRP A 289 -20.29 14.76 2.80
N CYS A 290 -20.19 15.99 3.26
CA CYS A 290 -18.99 16.82 3.11
C CYS A 290 -18.69 17.55 4.42
N ALA A 291 -17.41 17.62 4.77
CA ALA A 291 -16.93 18.35 5.93
C ALA A 291 -16.56 19.77 5.53
N ARG A 292 -17.11 20.76 6.23
CA ARG A 292 -16.79 22.20 6.12
C ARG A 292 -16.13 22.68 7.39
N GLU A 293 -15.56 23.89 7.38
CA GLU A 293 -14.84 24.47 8.52
C GLU A 293 -15.66 24.48 9.83
N ASN A 294 -16.99 24.63 9.74
CA ASN A 294 -17.84 24.81 10.89
C ASN A 294 -18.99 23.80 10.99
N CYS A 295 -19.12 22.88 10.05
CA CYS A 295 -20.19 21.89 10.05
C CYS A 295 -19.89 20.69 9.14
N LEU A 296 -20.57 19.58 9.42
CA LEU A 296 -20.72 18.47 8.50
C LEU A 296 -22.08 18.60 7.83
N VAL A 297 -22.11 18.54 6.51
CA VAL A 297 -23.35 18.46 5.74
C VAL A 297 -23.55 17.03 5.29
N VAL A 298 -24.76 16.50 5.47
CA VAL A 298 -25.16 15.13 5.10
C VAL A 298 -26.43 15.23 4.26
N LEU A 299 -26.45 14.51 3.13
CA LEU A 299 -27.58 14.37 2.23
C LEU A 299 -28.02 12.90 2.15
#